data_c5185eb2863d179cbfdd8507d8a9c3e3
#
_entry.id   c5185eb2863d179cbfdd8507d8a9c3e3
#
_cell.length_a   1.000
_cell.length_b   1.000
_cell.length_c   1.000
_cell.angle_alpha   90.00
_cell.angle_beta   90.00
_cell.angle_gamma   90.00
#
_symmetry.space_group_name_H-M   'P 1'
#
loop_
_entity.id
_entity.type
_entity.pdbx_description
1 polymer ?
#
loop_
_entity_poly.entity_id
_entity_poly.type
_entity_poly.pdbx_seq_one_letter_code
_entity_poly.pdbx_strand_id
1 'polypeptide(L)'
;MSEQNSRAARRAATAQRILDAARAEFGEHGLEAATIRGIARRAQVDPSLVMQHYGSKAALFNSAIQLGEAGPGEVEAHLHDVLDVRLAALPPETKALVRSMLTAPEAAAQVSAFLNERAANLSRAMSGDDADLRAALTVSSILGLIIARHFLQLDAFTRASDADIARVARPWVTTGAGPATGQHSPASTHAD
;
A
#
# COMPACT_ATOMS: atom_id res chain seq x y z
N MET A 1 12.91 21.89 -30.08
CA MET A 1 12.64 21.53 -28.67
C MET A 1 11.19 21.04 -28.41
N SER A 2 10.18 21.41 -29.24
CA SER A 2 8.78 21.01 -29.01
C SER A 2 8.44 19.53 -29.23
N GLU A 3 9.04 18.84 -30.19
CA GLU A 3 8.64 17.44 -30.50
C GLU A 3 9.13 16.41 -29.45
N GLN A 4 10.32 16.60 -28.90
CA GLN A 4 10.84 15.71 -27.85
C GLN A 4 10.00 15.81 -26.56
N ASN A 5 9.57 17.03 -26.21
CA ASN A 5 8.71 17.26 -25.05
C ASN A 5 7.30 16.64 -25.23
N SER A 6 6.75 16.69 -26.46
CA SER A 6 5.49 16.05 -26.81
C SER A 6 5.55 14.51 -26.76
N ARG A 7 6.67 13.91 -27.20
CA ARG A 7 6.87 12.44 -27.12
C ARG A 7 7.05 11.97 -25.68
N ALA A 8 7.81 12.70 -24.86
CA ALA A 8 7.96 12.40 -23.42
C ALA A 8 6.62 12.50 -22.69
N ALA A 9 5.82 13.53 -22.94
CA ALA A 9 4.51 13.71 -22.35
C ALA A 9 3.52 12.58 -22.74
N ARG A 10 3.50 12.16 -24.01
CA ARG A 10 2.68 11.02 -24.46
C ARG A 10 3.12 9.72 -23.81
N ARG A 11 4.43 9.47 -23.68
CA ARG A 11 4.97 8.29 -23.02
C ARG A 11 4.58 8.25 -21.55
N ALA A 12 4.69 9.38 -20.84
CA ALA A 12 4.27 9.52 -19.44
C ALA A 12 2.77 9.27 -19.27
N ALA A 13 1.92 9.87 -20.13
CA ALA A 13 0.48 9.65 -20.10
C ALA A 13 0.11 8.18 -20.38
N THR A 14 0.82 7.49 -21.26
CA THR A 14 0.61 6.07 -21.53
C THR A 14 1.05 5.21 -20.34
N ALA A 15 2.20 5.51 -19.72
CA ALA A 15 2.66 4.83 -18.52
C ALA A 15 1.65 4.96 -17.37
N GLN A 16 1.09 6.16 -17.18
CA GLN A 16 0.07 6.38 -16.16
C GLN A 16 -1.20 5.57 -16.41
N ARG A 17 -1.72 5.55 -17.64
CA ARG A 17 -2.89 4.72 -17.99
C ARG A 17 -2.66 3.23 -17.74
N ILE A 18 -1.46 2.73 -18.06
CA ILE A 18 -1.08 1.34 -17.79
C ILE A 18 -1.07 1.10 -16.27
N LEU A 19 -0.54 2.04 -15.50
CA LEU A 19 -0.46 1.94 -14.04
C LEU A 19 -1.85 1.91 -13.39
N ASP A 20 -2.76 2.76 -13.83
CA ASP A 20 -4.13 2.80 -13.33
C ASP A 20 -4.91 1.53 -13.70
N ALA A 21 -4.73 1.03 -14.93
CA ALA A 21 -5.28 -0.24 -15.36
C ALA A 21 -4.71 -1.43 -14.57
N ALA A 22 -3.40 -1.38 -14.24
CA ALA A 22 -2.74 -2.39 -13.43
C ALA A 22 -3.26 -2.40 -11.99
N ARG A 23 -3.47 -1.24 -11.39
CA ARG A 23 -4.09 -1.11 -10.06
C ARG A 23 -5.46 -1.76 -10.01
N ALA A 24 -6.30 -1.50 -11.01
CA ALA A 24 -7.62 -2.10 -11.11
C ALA A 24 -7.56 -3.62 -11.30
N GLU A 25 -6.74 -4.11 -12.23
CA GLU A 25 -6.61 -5.54 -12.53
C GLU A 25 -6.03 -6.34 -11.34
N PHE A 26 -4.99 -5.79 -10.71
CA PHE A 26 -4.41 -6.41 -9.50
C PHE A 26 -5.37 -6.34 -8.30
N GLY A 27 -6.16 -5.27 -8.20
CA GLY A 27 -7.17 -5.12 -7.14
C GLY A 27 -8.29 -6.15 -7.26
N GLU A 28 -8.72 -6.48 -8.48
CA GLU A 28 -9.79 -7.46 -8.74
C GLU A 28 -9.30 -8.91 -8.65
N HIS A 29 -8.12 -9.20 -9.21
CA HIS A 29 -7.67 -10.58 -9.45
C HIS A 29 -6.49 -11.01 -8.58
N GLY A 30 -5.85 -10.09 -7.86
CA GLY A 30 -4.58 -10.35 -7.15
C GLY A 30 -3.40 -10.48 -8.12
N LEU A 31 -2.19 -10.61 -7.56
CA LEU A 31 -0.97 -10.70 -8.38
C LEU A 31 -0.97 -11.97 -9.28
N GLU A 32 -1.38 -13.12 -8.74
CA GLU A 32 -1.27 -14.40 -9.46
C GLU A 32 -2.22 -14.46 -10.66
N ALA A 33 -3.51 -14.16 -10.45
CA ALA A 33 -4.53 -14.31 -11.48
C ALA A 33 -4.60 -13.12 -12.47
N ALA A 34 -4.11 -11.94 -12.11
CA ALA A 34 -4.01 -10.81 -13.01
C ALA A 34 -3.07 -11.10 -14.18
N THR A 35 -3.42 -10.60 -15.36
CA THR A 35 -2.64 -10.86 -16.58
C THR A 35 -2.21 -9.57 -17.27
N ILE A 36 -1.03 -9.59 -17.92
CA ILE A 36 -0.56 -8.47 -18.76
C ILE A 36 -1.57 -8.16 -19.86
N ARG A 37 -2.25 -9.18 -20.42
CA ARG A 37 -3.31 -8.99 -21.43
C ARG A 37 -4.56 -8.30 -20.84
N GLY A 38 -4.94 -8.65 -19.60
CA GLY A 38 -6.04 -7.99 -18.89
C GLY A 38 -5.74 -6.51 -18.66
N ILE A 39 -4.54 -6.21 -18.16
CA ILE A 39 -4.06 -4.83 -17.96
C ILE A 39 -4.03 -4.05 -19.27
N ALA A 40 -3.44 -4.62 -20.33
CA ALA A 40 -3.35 -3.99 -21.64
C ALA A 40 -4.74 -3.65 -22.23
N ARG A 41 -5.68 -4.57 -22.11
CA ARG A 41 -7.08 -4.36 -22.54
C ARG A 41 -7.72 -3.20 -21.78
N ARG A 42 -7.57 -3.12 -20.46
CA ARG A 42 -8.08 -2.01 -19.63
C ARG A 42 -7.42 -0.68 -19.98
N ALA A 43 -6.11 -0.68 -20.21
CA ALA A 43 -5.33 0.49 -20.57
C ALA A 43 -5.55 0.92 -22.04
N GLN A 44 -6.22 0.10 -22.84
CA GLN A 44 -6.38 0.29 -24.31
C GLN A 44 -5.02 0.43 -25.02
N VAL A 45 -4.09 -0.48 -24.71
CA VAL A 45 -2.76 -0.54 -25.32
C VAL A 45 -2.42 -1.97 -25.74
N ASP A 46 -1.38 -2.11 -26.57
CA ASP A 46 -0.84 -3.43 -26.88
C ASP A 46 -0.10 -4.03 -25.66
N PRO A 47 -0.21 -5.34 -25.38
CA PRO A 47 0.50 -6.00 -24.30
C PRO A 47 2.02 -5.82 -24.34
N SER A 48 2.61 -5.74 -25.52
CA SER A 48 4.05 -5.48 -25.69
C SER A 48 4.45 -4.12 -25.14
N LEU A 49 3.57 -3.12 -25.26
CA LEU A 49 3.80 -1.78 -24.73
C LEU A 49 3.82 -1.78 -23.19
N VAL A 50 2.98 -2.59 -22.55
CA VAL A 50 3.02 -2.79 -21.09
C VAL A 50 4.37 -3.35 -20.66
N MET A 51 4.84 -4.40 -21.37
CA MET A 51 6.13 -5.00 -21.09
C MET A 51 7.31 -4.06 -21.40
N GLN A 52 7.20 -3.24 -22.43
CA GLN A 52 8.21 -2.23 -22.74
C GLN A 52 8.34 -1.14 -21.66
N HIS A 53 7.23 -0.77 -21.02
CA HIS A 53 7.24 0.24 -19.94
C HIS A 53 7.73 -0.31 -18.61
N TYR A 54 7.39 -1.55 -18.27
CA TYR A 54 7.57 -2.08 -16.91
C TYR A 54 8.41 -3.35 -16.82
N GLY A 55 8.75 -3.97 -17.93
CA GLY A 55 9.65 -5.13 -18.02
C GLY A 55 9.00 -6.45 -17.58
N SER A 56 8.33 -6.51 -16.43
CA SER A 56 7.68 -7.73 -15.93
C SER A 56 6.38 -7.43 -15.20
N LYS A 57 5.53 -8.48 -15.03
CA LYS A 57 4.30 -8.37 -14.19
C LYS A 57 4.63 -7.99 -12.74
N ALA A 58 5.71 -8.54 -12.18
CA ALA A 58 6.14 -8.22 -10.83
C ALA A 58 6.62 -6.76 -10.71
N ALA A 59 7.43 -6.26 -11.66
CA ALA A 59 7.87 -4.86 -11.66
C ALA A 59 6.70 -3.89 -11.86
N LEU A 60 5.73 -4.24 -12.72
CA LEU A 60 4.50 -3.46 -12.88
C LEU A 60 3.65 -3.47 -11.60
N PHE A 61 3.52 -4.62 -10.95
CA PHE A 61 2.84 -4.74 -9.65
C PHE A 61 3.51 -3.82 -8.62
N ASN A 62 4.82 -3.91 -8.46
CA ASN A 62 5.57 -3.05 -7.55
C ASN A 62 5.35 -1.57 -7.86
N SER A 63 5.37 -1.17 -9.13
CA SER A 63 5.09 0.21 -9.55
C SER A 63 3.64 0.62 -9.27
N ALA A 64 2.67 -0.29 -9.47
CA ALA A 64 1.25 -0.03 -9.25
C ALA A 64 0.92 0.18 -7.76
N ILE A 65 1.69 -0.45 -6.88
CA ILE A 65 1.54 -0.37 -5.44
C ILE A 65 2.46 0.67 -4.78
N GLN A 66 3.43 1.21 -5.54
CA GLN A 66 4.25 2.31 -5.02
C GLN A 66 3.37 3.53 -4.76
N LEU A 67 3.48 4.05 -3.54
CA LEU A 67 3.19 5.45 -3.26
C LEU A 67 4.14 6.26 -4.16
N GLY A 68 3.61 7.14 -5.00
CA GLY A 68 4.44 8.17 -5.61
C GLY A 68 5.23 8.88 -4.51
N GLU A 69 6.28 9.62 -4.86
CA GLU A 69 6.98 10.51 -3.91
C GLU A 69 5.97 11.57 -3.41
N ALA A 70 5.14 11.14 -2.45
CA ALA A 70 4.08 11.93 -1.90
C ALA A 70 4.66 12.77 -0.77
N GLY A 71 4.36 14.05 -0.73
CA GLY A 71 4.62 14.88 0.45
C GLY A 71 3.85 14.34 1.67
N PRO A 72 4.18 14.76 2.89
CA PRO A 72 3.58 14.21 4.12
C PRO A 72 2.04 14.17 4.11
N GLY A 73 1.36 15.14 3.51
CA GLY A 73 -0.10 15.17 3.40
C GLY A 73 -0.68 14.18 2.38
N GLU A 74 0.07 13.84 1.34
CA GLU A 74 -0.33 12.85 0.34
C GLU A 74 -0.19 11.42 0.88
N VAL A 75 0.80 11.17 1.74
CA VAL A 75 0.96 9.88 2.45
C VAL A 75 -0.24 9.61 3.34
N GLU A 76 -0.66 10.60 4.12
CA GLU A 76 -1.82 10.47 5.00
C GLU A 76 -3.11 10.19 4.22
N ALA A 77 -3.38 10.95 3.16
CA ALA A 77 -4.53 10.74 2.29
C ALA A 77 -4.51 9.31 1.69
N HIS A 78 -3.34 8.84 1.22
CA HIS A 78 -3.20 7.50 0.68
C HIS A 78 -3.43 6.40 1.74
N LEU A 79 -2.93 6.58 2.95
CA LEU A 79 -3.19 5.62 4.04
C LEU A 79 -4.68 5.54 4.37
N HIS A 80 -5.39 6.68 4.31
CA HIS A 80 -6.84 6.71 4.48
C HIS A 80 -7.56 5.94 3.37
N ASP A 81 -7.20 6.18 2.10
CA ASP A 81 -7.77 5.46 0.96
C ASP A 81 -7.53 3.96 1.04
N VAL A 82 -6.30 3.54 1.40
CA VAL A 82 -5.97 2.12 1.60
C VAL A 82 -6.81 1.51 2.70
N LEU A 83 -6.98 2.22 3.81
CA LEU A 83 -7.79 1.75 4.93
C LEU A 83 -9.26 1.59 4.51
N ASP A 84 -9.85 2.59 3.87
CA ASP A 84 -11.24 2.58 3.42
C ASP A 84 -11.51 1.42 2.44
N VAL A 85 -10.65 1.26 1.43
CA VAL A 85 -10.78 0.17 0.44
C VAL A 85 -10.65 -1.21 1.09
N ARG A 86 -9.70 -1.38 2.01
CA ARG A 86 -9.43 -2.69 2.64
C ARG A 86 -10.45 -3.07 3.71
N LEU A 87 -11.06 -2.11 4.36
CA LEU A 87 -12.18 -2.37 5.28
C LEU A 87 -13.45 -2.75 4.53
N ALA A 88 -13.75 -2.08 3.41
CA ALA A 88 -14.95 -2.34 2.63
C ALA A 88 -14.92 -3.72 1.94
N ALA A 89 -13.82 -4.08 1.31
CA ALA A 89 -13.71 -5.35 0.59
C ALA A 89 -12.30 -5.93 0.60
N LEU A 90 -12.21 -7.24 0.74
CA LEU A 90 -10.97 -7.99 0.60
C LEU A 90 -11.15 -9.02 -0.53
N PRO A 91 -10.35 -8.95 -1.62
CA PRO A 91 -10.43 -9.91 -2.72
C PRO A 91 -10.24 -11.36 -2.25
N PRO A 92 -10.90 -12.34 -2.89
CA PRO A 92 -10.82 -13.75 -2.48
C PRO A 92 -9.39 -14.28 -2.40
N GLU A 93 -8.52 -13.87 -3.33
CA GLU A 93 -7.11 -14.27 -3.39
C GLU A 93 -6.34 -13.72 -2.19
N THR A 94 -6.58 -12.47 -1.83
CA THR A 94 -5.98 -11.85 -0.64
C THR A 94 -6.47 -12.56 0.63
N LYS A 95 -7.75 -12.92 0.70
CA LYS A 95 -8.29 -13.72 1.81
C LYS A 95 -7.60 -15.07 1.90
N ALA A 96 -7.43 -15.76 0.76
CA ALA A 96 -6.75 -17.05 0.71
C ALA A 96 -5.29 -16.92 1.17
N LEU A 97 -4.56 -15.94 0.68
CA LEU A 97 -3.17 -15.68 1.04
C LEU A 97 -3.01 -15.37 2.54
N VAL A 98 -3.81 -14.44 3.08
CA VAL A 98 -3.79 -14.09 4.51
C VAL A 98 -4.16 -15.29 5.38
N ARG A 99 -5.13 -16.11 4.96
CA ARG A 99 -5.51 -17.32 5.70
C ARG A 99 -4.38 -18.35 5.71
N SER A 100 -3.66 -18.49 4.60
CA SER A 100 -2.58 -19.45 4.45
C SER A 100 -1.26 -19.04 5.11
N MET A 101 -1.05 -17.74 5.39
CA MET A 101 0.22 -17.26 5.96
C MET A 101 0.58 -17.86 7.32
N LEU A 102 -0.42 -18.34 8.08
CA LEU A 102 -0.20 -18.96 9.39
C LEU A 102 0.11 -20.47 9.31
N THR A 103 -0.12 -21.09 8.14
CA THR A 103 0.00 -22.55 7.98
C THR A 103 0.97 -22.95 6.88
N ALA A 104 1.32 -22.07 5.97
CA ALA A 104 2.20 -22.34 4.84
C ALA A 104 3.38 -21.34 4.83
N PRO A 105 4.63 -21.81 5.00
CA PRO A 105 5.81 -20.94 5.03
C PRO A 105 5.97 -20.08 3.77
N GLU A 106 5.61 -20.60 2.60
CA GLU A 106 5.68 -19.89 1.33
C GLU A 106 4.69 -18.71 1.30
N ALA A 107 3.47 -18.91 1.80
CA ALA A 107 2.49 -17.85 1.92
C ALA A 107 2.92 -16.78 2.94
N ALA A 108 3.50 -17.20 4.07
CA ALA A 108 4.08 -16.31 5.06
C ALA A 108 5.21 -15.46 4.45
N ALA A 109 6.10 -16.06 3.67
CA ALA A 109 7.18 -15.36 2.98
C ALA A 109 6.66 -14.33 1.97
N GLN A 110 5.63 -14.66 1.21
CA GLN A 110 4.98 -13.73 0.26
C GLN A 110 4.34 -12.53 0.98
N VAL A 111 3.59 -12.78 2.05
CA VAL A 111 2.97 -11.70 2.86
C VAL A 111 4.06 -10.84 3.50
N SER A 112 5.10 -11.45 4.07
CA SER A 112 6.23 -10.73 4.67
C SER A 112 6.95 -9.84 3.66
N ALA A 113 7.28 -10.36 2.48
CA ALA A 113 7.91 -9.59 1.41
C ALA A 113 7.04 -8.40 0.98
N PHE A 114 5.75 -8.62 0.80
CA PHE A 114 4.79 -7.57 0.45
C PHE A 114 4.71 -6.48 1.53
N LEU A 115 4.60 -6.85 2.80
CA LEU A 115 4.49 -5.88 3.91
C LEU A 115 5.81 -5.11 4.11
N ASN A 116 6.95 -5.78 4.00
CA ASN A 116 8.27 -5.15 4.09
C ASN A 116 8.47 -4.10 2.98
N GLU A 117 8.06 -4.41 1.74
CA GLU A 117 8.11 -3.46 0.65
C GLU A 117 7.22 -2.24 0.92
N ARG A 118 6.01 -2.45 1.46
CA ARG A 118 5.11 -1.37 1.85
C ARG A 118 5.69 -0.51 2.96
N ALA A 119 6.25 -1.14 4.00
CA ALA A 119 6.91 -0.42 5.08
C ALA A 119 8.10 0.40 4.57
N ALA A 120 8.96 -0.17 3.70
CA ALA A 120 10.08 0.56 3.11
C ALA A 120 9.64 1.74 2.24
N ASN A 121 8.53 1.61 1.49
CA ASN A 121 7.98 2.71 0.70
C ASN A 121 7.45 3.83 1.60
N LEU A 122 6.76 3.48 2.68
CA LEU A 122 6.21 4.43 3.64
C LEU A 122 7.32 5.14 4.42
N SER A 123 8.34 4.39 4.87
CA SER A 123 9.49 4.92 5.63
C SER A 123 10.23 6.03 4.86
N ARG A 124 10.37 5.90 3.54
CA ARG A 124 11.01 6.95 2.71
C ARG A 124 10.31 8.30 2.74
N ALA A 125 9.01 8.32 3.04
CA ALA A 125 8.22 9.54 3.17
C ALA A 125 8.14 10.06 4.62
N MET A 126 8.74 9.33 5.59
CA MET A 126 8.79 9.70 6.99
C MET A 126 10.15 10.31 7.34
N SER A 127 10.21 11.08 8.43
CA SER A 127 11.45 11.65 8.97
C SER A 127 11.72 11.09 10.36
N GLY A 128 13.01 11.04 10.74
CA GLY A 128 13.48 10.57 12.05
C GLY A 128 14.10 9.18 12.01
N ASP A 129 14.91 8.88 13.03
CA ASP A 129 15.69 7.64 13.11
C ASP A 129 14.82 6.39 13.30
N ASP A 130 13.57 6.56 13.68
CA ASP A 130 12.57 5.52 13.91
C ASP A 130 11.58 5.33 12.75
N ALA A 131 11.82 5.98 11.60
CA ALA A 131 10.93 5.97 10.43
C ALA A 131 10.58 4.54 9.96
N ASP A 132 11.57 3.65 9.90
CA ASP A 132 11.37 2.26 9.49
C ASP A 132 10.43 1.51 10.45
N LEU A 133 10.64 1.68 11.76
CA LEU A 133 9.80 1.02 12.75
C LEU A 133 8.37 1.57 12.74
N ARG A 134 8.20 2.88 12.63
CA ARG A 134 6.87 3.51 12.53
C ARG A 134 6.13 3.07 11.27
N ALA A 135 6.83 2.99 10.15
CA ALA A 135 6.26 2.48 8.91
C ALA A 135 5.80 1.02 9.05
N ALA A 136 6.63 0.17 9.66
CA ALA A 136 6.29 -1.22 9.92
C ALA A 136 5.07 -1.34 10.86
N LEU A 137 5.01 -0.54 11.92
CA LEU A 137 3.87 -0.50 12.85
C LEU A 137 2.58 -0.04 12.14
N THR A 138 2.67 0.98 11.29
CA THR A 138 1.52 1.46 10.50
C THR A 138 0.97 0.37 9.60
N VAL A 139 1.82 -0.28 8.81
CA VAL A 139 1.43 -1.37 7.90
C VAL A 139 0.86 -2.56 8.68
N SER A 140 1.48 -2.92 9.80
CA SER A 140 1.01 -4.00 10.67
C SER A 140 -0.34 -3.68 11.31
N SER A 141 -0.60 -2.43 11.68
CA SER A 141 -1.88 -1.99 12.23
C SER A 141 -3.02 -2.15 11.22
N ILE A 142 -2.78 -1.78 9.96
CA ILE A 142 -3.75 -1.98 8.87
C ILE A 142 -4.03 -3.47 8.67
N LEU A 143 -3.00 -4.32 8.66
CA LEU A 143 -3.18 -5.78 8.58
C LEU A 143 -4.00 -6.31 9.76
N GLY A 144 -3.72 -5.84 10.97
CA GLY A 144 -4.47 -6.21 12.18
C GLY A 144 -5.96 -5.85 12.07
N LEU A 145 -6.28 -4.66 11.57
CA LEU A 145 -7.66 -4.22 11.32
C LEU A 145 -8.37 -5.12 10.28
N ILE A 146 -7.68 -5.47 9.19
CA ILE A 146 -8.17 -6.38 8.16
C ILE A 146 -8.49 -7.76 8.76
N ILE A 147 -7.58 -8.29 9.56
CA ILE A 147 -7.77 -9.59 10.23
C ILE A 147 -8.96 -9.53 11.19
N ALA A 148 -9.04 -8.49 12.03
CA ALA A 148 -10.13 -8.29 12.97
C ALA A 148 -11.50 -8.19 12.28
N ARG A 149 -11.58 -7.47 11.15
CA ARG A 149 -12.82 -7.25 10.40
C ARG A 149 -13.25 -8.47 9.60
N HIS A 150 -12.33 -9.05 8.79
CA HIS A 150 -12.69 -10.04 7.77
C HIS A 150 -12.52 -11.51 8.20
N PHE A 151 -11.69 -11.79 9.21
CA PHE A 151 -11.38 -13.15 9.65
C PHE A 151 -11.88 -13.46 11.05
N LEU A 152 -11.59 -12.60 12.03
CA LEU A 152 -12.02 -12.79 13.42
C LEU A 152 -13.45 -12.32 13.66
N GLN A 153 -13.93 -11.39 12.83
CA GLN A 153 -15.28 -10.83 12.92
C GLN A 153 -15.61 -10.37 14.35
N LEU A 154 -14.69 -9.63 14.99
CA LEU A 154 -14.89 -9.15 16.34
C LEU A 154 -16.21 -8.37 16.43
N ASP A 155 -16.97 -8.60 17.48
CA ASP A 155 -18.30 -8.03 17.68
C ASP A 155 -18.39 -6.52 17.48
N ALA A 156 -17.39 -5.78 17.95
CA ALA A 156 -17.33 -4.33 17.75
C ALA A 156 -17.21 -3.96 16.27
N PHE A 157 -16.44 -4.75 15.49
CA PHE A 157 -16.24 -4.54 14.05
C PHE A 157 -17.44 -4.98 13.21
N THR A 158 -18.20 -6.02 13.66
CA THR A 158 -19.39 -6.48 12.93
C THR A 158 -20.57 -5.54 13.11
N ARG A 159 -20.65 -4.84 14.24
CA ARG A 159 -21.70 -3.86 14.53
C ARG A 159 -21.44 -2.47 13.95
N ALA A 160 -20.19 -2.13 13.68
CA ALA A 160 -19.81 -0.83 13.15
C ALA A 160 -19.84 -0.82 11.62
N SER A 161 -20.12 0.33 11.02
CA SER A 161 -19.92 0.54 9.59
C SER A 161 -18.42 0.65 9.26
N ASP A 162 -18.06 0.34 8.00
CA ASP A 162 -16.66 0.51 7.54
C ASP A 162 -16.18 1.95 7.72
N ALA A 163 -17.07 2.94 7.49
CA ALA A 163 -16.78 4.35 7.70
C ALA A 163 -16.50 4.70 9.16
N ASP A 164 -17.21 4.10 10.11
CA ASP A 164 -16.97 4.33 11.54
C ASP A 164 -15.65 3.71 11.98
N ILE A 165 -15.36 2.49 11.52
CA ILE A 165 -14.07 1.82 11.79
C ILE A 165 -12.92 2.68 11.24
N ALA A 166 -13.02 3.12 9.98
CA ALA A 166 -12.02 3.96 9.36
C ALA A 166 -11.82 5.27 10.12
N ARG A 167 -12.89 5.97 10.48
CA ARG A 167 -12.85 7.23 11.24
C ARG A 167 -12.12 7.07 12.57
N VAL A 168 -12.37 5.97 13.30
CA VAL A 168 -11.72 5.70 14.59
C VAL A 168 -10.26 5.26 14.41
N ALA A 169 -9.96 4.49 13.36
CA ALA A 169 -8.62 3.97 13.09
C ALA A 169 -7.65 5.01 12.50
N ARG A 170 -8.15 5.98 11.73
CA ARG A 170 -7.33 6.99 11.04
C ARG A 170 -6.29 7.66 11.94
N PRO A 171 -6.62 8.19 13.14
CA PRO A 171 -5.62 8.83 13.99
C PRO A 171 -4.47 7.90 14.37
N TRP A 172 -4.73 6.61 14.55
CA TRP A 172 -3.69 5.63 14.92
C TRP A 172 -2.76 5.29 13.76
N VAL A 173 -3.34 5.21 12.56
CA VAL A 173 -2.59 4.93 11.34
C VAL A 173 -1.73 6.14 10.95
N THR A 174 -2.23 7.37 11.14
CA THR A 174 -1.52 8.61 10.77
C THR A 174 -0.52 9.06 11.83
N THR A 175 -0.78 8.85 13.13
CA THR A 175 0.18 9.18 14.19
C THR A 175 1.48 8.38 14.02
N GLY A 176 1.39 7.12 13.57
CA GLY A 176 2.57 6.35 13.18
C GLY A 176 3.35 6.98 12.02
N ALA A 177 2.65 7.69 11.11
CA ALA A 177 3.25 8.35 9.95
C ALA A 177 3.70 9.81 10.21
N GLY A 178 3.29 10.41 11.34
CA GLY A 178 3.62 11.80 11.69
C GLY A 178 5.08 12.02 12.10
N PRO A 179 5.53 13.29 12.18
CA PRO A 179 6.88 13.59 12.65
C PRO A 179 7.08 13.09 14.09
N ALA A 180 8.27 12.54 14.36
CA ALA A 180 8.65 12.09 15.69
C ALA A 180 8.51 13.26 16.68
N THR A 181 7.58 13.18 17.63
CA THR A 181 7.51 14.09 18.76
C THR A 181 8.64 13.72 19.73
N GLY A 182 9.85 14.15 19.39
CA GLY A 182 11.01 14.03 20.24
C GLY A 182 10.91 15.00 21.41
N GLN A 183 10.47 14.54 22.57
CA GLN A 183 10.81 15.12 23.86
C GLN A 183 11.30 14.03 24.78
N HIS A 184 12.52 13.57 24.53
CA HIS A 184 13.37 13.12 25.61
C HIS A 184 14.07 14.37 26.15
N SER A 185 13.47 15.00 27.17
CA SER A 185 14.17 15.94 28.03
C SER A 185 15.17 15.12 28.86
N PRO A 186 16.48 15.35 28.78
CA PRO A 186 17.39 14.69 29.68
C PRO A 186 17.10 15.20 31.10
N ALA A 187 16.78 14.28 31.98
CA ALA A 187 16.68 14.54 33.41
C ALA A 187 17.96 15.24 33.88
N SER A 188 17.83 16.46 34.38
CA SER A 188 18.87 17.20 35.04
C SER A 188 19.35 16.39 36.25
N THR A 189 20.53 15.83 36.16
CA THR A 189 21.27 15.32 37.32
C THR A 189 21.69 16.52 38.17
N HIS A 190 20.96 16.80 39.23
CA HIS A 190 21.44 17.63 40.31
C HIS A 190 22.47 16.81 41.08
N ALA A 191 23.72 17.19 40.95
CA ALA A 191 24.76 16.85 41.89
C ALA A 191 24.68 17.86 43.05
N ASP A 192 24.59 17.35 44.24
CA ASP A 192 25.00 17.97 45.51
C ASP A 192 25.89 16.99 46.26
#